data_be74960d07b17dbe3115e3492b06303f
#
_entry.id   be74960d07b17dbe3115e3492b06303f
#
_cell.length_a   1.000
_cell.length_b   1.000
_cell.length_c   1.000
_cell.angle_alpha   90.00
_cell.angle_beta   90.00
_cell.angle_gamma   90.00
#
_symmetry.space_group_name_H-M   'P 1'
#
loop_
_entity.id
_entity.type
_entity.pdbx_description
1 polymer ?
#
loop_
_entity_poly.entity_id
_entity_poly.type
_entity_poly.pdbx_seq_one_letter_code
_entity_poly.pdbx_strand_id
1 'polypeptide(L)' 'MCIRDRAEKAVKECEAKIEKLEARKKEIDELLMKPENATNMELVTEYTELMKSLDEENERWMLLSEELEEVSK' A
#
# COMPACT_ATOMS: atom_id res chain seq x y z
N MET A 1 2.14 18.51 22.14
CA MET A 1 1.70 17.72 21.00
C MET A 1 1.22 16.34 21.44
N CYS A 2 0.02 15.97 21.03
CA CYS A 2 -0.55 14.69 21.45
C CYS A 2 -0.01 13.50 20.66
N ILE A 3 0.06 12.34 21.33
CA ILE A 3 0.38 11.07 20.70
C ILE A 3 -0.63 10.79 19.59
N ARG A 4 -1.87 11.20 19.80
CA ARG A 4 -2.94 11.07 18.82
C ARG A 4 -2.61 11.74 17.49
N ASP A 5 -2.06 12.95 17.52
CA ASP A 5 -1.70 13.67 16.30
C ASP A 5 -0.63 12.93 15.50
N ARG A 6 0.33 12.35 16.19
CA ARG A 6 1.37 11.52 15.55
C ARG A 6 0.79 10.28 14.92
N ALA A 7 -0.12 9.62 15.63
CA ALA A 7 -0.76 8.41 15.12
C ALA A 7 -1.61 8.72 13.90
N GLU A 8 -2.38 9.82 13.93
CA GLU A 8 -3.17 10.25 12.78
C GLU A 8 -2.32 10.55 11.57
N LYS A 9 -1.21 11.25 11.77
CA LYS A 9 -0.29 11.58 10.70
C LYS A 9 0.32 10.33 10.08
N ALA A 10 0.75 9.39 10.93
CA ALA A 10 1.33 8.13 10.48
C ALA A 10 0.33 7.31 9.68
N VAL A 11 -0.93 7.25 10.12
CA VAL A 11 -2.00 6.56 9.40
C VAL A 11 -2.22 7.19 8.03
N LYS A 12 -2.29 8.51 7.96
CA LYS A 12 -2.48 9.21 6.69
C LYS A 12 -1.33 9.00 5.72
N GLU A 13 -0.11 9.02 6.20
CA GLU A 13 1.07 8.75 5.37
C GLU A 13 1.04 7.33 4.82
N CYS A 14 0.65 6.38 5.65
CA CYS A 14 0.52 4.98 5.26
C CYS A 14 -0.57 4.81 4.20
N GLU A 15 -1.71 5.45 4.41
CA GLU A 15 -2.82 5.44 3.43
C GLU A 15 -2.38 6.00 2.08
N ALA A 16 -1.63 7.10 2.10
CA ALA A 16 -1.12 7.69 0.87
C ALA A 16 -0.20 6.75 0.11
N LYS A 17 0.66 6.03 0.83
CA LYS A 17 1.54 5.03 0.23
C LYS A 17 0.76 3.88 -0.38
N ILE A 18 -0.22 3.38 0.37
CA ILE A 18 -1.08 2.29 -0.10
C ILE A 18 -1.79 2.70 -1.38
N GLU A 19 -2.32 3.90 -1.42
CA GLU A 19 -3.02 4.43 -2.58
C GLU A 19 -2.12 4.48 -3.81
N LYS A 20 -0.88 4.96 -3.65
CA LYS A 20 0.09 4.99 -4.74
C LYS A 20 0.45 3.60 -5.24
N LEU A 21 0.68 2.67 -4.32
CA LEU A 21 1.01 1.31 -4.67
C LEU A 21 -0.14 0.61 -5.39
N GLU A 22 -1.36 0.84 -4.95
CA GLU A 22 -2.55 0.28 -5.59
C GLU A 22 -2.74 0.83 -6.99
N ALA A 23 -2.50 2.13 -7.18
CA ALA A 23 -2.61 2.76 -8.49
C ALA A 23 -1.60 2.14 -9.47
N ARG A 24 -0.36 1.94 -9.02
CA ARG A 24 0.67 1.32 -9.86
C ARG A 24 0.35 -0.14 -10.15
N LYS A 25 -0.14 -0.85 -9.16
CA LYS A 25 -0.55 -2.25 -9.30
C LYS A 25 -1.63 -2.38 -10.38
N LYS A 26 -2.60 -1.47 -10.35
CA LYS A 26 -3.69 -1.46 -11.32
C LYS A 26 -3.16 -1.23 -12.74
N GLU A 27 -2.22 -0.30 -12.91
CA GLU A 27 -1.58 -0.04 -14.20
C GLU A 27 -0.90 -1.30 -14.75
N ILE A 28 -0.14 -1.98 -13.91
CA ILE A 28 0.57 -3.19 -14.31
C ILE A 28 -0.42 -4.31 -14.65
N ASP A 29 -1.48 -4.43 -13.87
CA ASP A 29 -2.53 -5.40 -14.10
C ASP A 29 -3.15 -5.20 -15.49
N GLU A 30 -3.46 -3.96 -15.85
CA GLU A 30 -3.98 -3.61 -17.16
C GLU A 30 -2.98 -3.92 -18.28
N LEU A 31 -1.71 -3.63 -18.05
CA LEU A 31 -0.65 -3.94 -19.01
C LEU A 31 -0.48 -5.44 -19.23
N LEU A 32 -0.59 -6.22 -18.15
CA LEU A 32 -0.49 -7.67 -18.23
C LEU A 32 -1.68 -8.32 -18.93
N MET A 33 -2.81 -7.65 -18.99
CA MET A 33 -3.97 -8.13 -19.72
C MET A 33 -3.77 -8.09 -21.23
N LYS A 34 -2.85 -7.26 -21.69
CA LYS A 34 -2.53 -7.17 -23.11
C LYS A 34 -1.69 -8.38 -23.54
N PRO A 35 -2.03 -9.05 -24.66
CA PRO A 35 -1.29 -10.23 -25.12
C PRO A 35 0.20 -9.97 -25.35
N GLU A 36 0.55 -8.78 -25.79
CA GLU A 36 1.92 -8.38 -26.07
C GLU A 36 2.78 -8.28 -24.79
N ASN A 37 2.14 -8.05 -23.65
CA ASN A 37 2.82 -7.93 -22.36
C ASN A 37 2.67 -9.16 -21.46
N ALA A 38 1.92 -10.15 -21.88
CA ALA A 38 1.60 -11.33 -21.08
C ALA A 38 2.85 -12.11 -20.62
N THR A 39 3.93 -12.03 -21.38
CA THR A 39 5.18 -12.73 -21.06
C THR A 39 6.27 -11.78 -20.55
N ASN A 40 5.92 -10.54 -20.25
CA ASN A 40 6.89 -9.55 -19.78
C ASN A 40 7.26 -9.80 -18.32
N MET A 41 8.42 -10.39 -18.11
CA MET A 41 8.92 -10.75 -16.78
C MET A 41 9.17 -9.54 -15.89
N GLU A 42 9.54 -8.41 -16.48
CA GLU A 42 9.76 -7.17 -15.73
C GLU A 42 8.47 -6.71 -15.05
N LEU A 43 7.36 -6.75 -15.78
CA LEU A 43 6.05 -6.38 -15.23
C LEU A 43 5.62 -7.35 -14.14
N VAL A 44 5.83 -8.64 -14.35
CA VAL A 44 5.49 -9.67 -13.37
C VAL A 44 6.29 -9.46 -12.08
N THR A 45 7.58 -9.19 -12.20
CA THR A 45 8.46 -8.95 -11.06
C THR A 45 8.00 -7.71 -10.29
N GLU A 46 7.73 -6.63 -11.00
CA GLU A 46 7.25 -5.38 -10.38
C GLU A 46 5.91 -5.59 -9.67
N TYR A 47 5.01 -6.32 -10.29
CA TYR A 47 3.71 -6.65 -9.71
C TYR A 47 3.88 -7.42 -8.39
N THR A 48 4.75 -8.42 -8.38
CA THR A 48 5.05 -9.23 -7.20
C THR A 48 5.61 -8.36 -6.08
N GLU A 49 6.54 -7.47 -6.40
CA GLU A 49 7.13 -6.55 -5.44
C GLU A 49 6.09 -5.58 -4.88
N LEU A 50 5.20 -5.08 -5.74
CA LEU A 50 4.12 -4.19 -5.31
C LEU A 50 3.16 -4.89 -4.37
N MET A 51 2.80 -6.13 -4.64
CA MET A 51 1.94 -6.91 -3.77
C MET A 51 2.57 -7.09 -2.40
N LYS A 52 3.86 -7.37 -2.37
CA LYS A 52 4.60 -7.54 -1.12
C LYS A 52 4.63 -6.24 -0.33
N SER A 53 4.92 -5.14 -1.00
CA SER A 53 4.92 -3.81 -0.38
C SER A 53 3.55 -3.43 0.15
N LEU A 54 2.49 -3.75 -0.60
CA LEU A 54 1.12 -3.50 -0.19
C LEU A 54 0.77 -4.28 1.08
N ASP A 55 1.16 -5.54 1.15
CA ASP A 55 0.91 -6.36 2.33
C ASP A 55 1.60 -5.75 3.56
N GLU A 56 2.84 -5.32 3.41
CA GLU A 56 3.60 -4.70 4.49
C GLU A 56 2.96 -3.39 4.95
N GLU A 57 2.55 -2.55 4.01
CA GLU A 57 1.91 -1.27 4.33
C GLU A 57 0.52 -1.46 4.93
N ASN A 58 -0.25 -2.43 4.45
CA ASN A 58 -1.55 -2.75 5.02
C ASN A 58 -1.42 -3.23 6.46
N GLU A 59 -0.43 -4.05 6.74
CA GLU A 59 -0.16 -4.53 8.09
C GLU A 59 0.22 -3.37 9.01
N ARG A 60 1.09 -2.50 8.52
CA ARG A 60 1.50 -1.30 9.26
C ARG A 60 0.30 -0.39 9.53
N TRP A 61 -0.53 -0.18 8.53
CA TRP A 61 -1.73 0.64 8.66
C TRP A 61 -2.66 0.08 9.74
N MET A 62 -2.83 -1.24 9.75
CA MET A 62 -3.66 -1.91 10.73
C MET A 62 -3.15 -1.67 12.16
N LEU A 63 -1.86 -1.81 12.36
CA LEU A 63 -1.23 -1.57 13.65
C LEU A 63 -1.37 -0.11 14.08
N LEU A 64 -1.15 0.81 13.17
CA LEU A 64 -1.29 2.24 13.43
C LEU A 64 -2.73 2.62 13.76
N SER A 65 -3.69 2.02 13.07
CA SER A 65 -5.11 2.24 13.34
C SER A 65 -5.50 1.76 14.73
N GLU A 66 -4.97 0.63 15.16
CA GLU A 66 -5.21 0.10 16.51
C GLU A 66 -4.64 1.04 17.57
N GLU A 67 -3.43 1.56 17.35
CA GLU A 67 -2.83 2.54 18.24
C GLU A 67 -3.67 3.80 18.34
N LEU A 68 -4.18 4.26 17.20
CA LEU A 68 -5.02 5.46 17.16
C LEU A 68 -6.31 5.24 17.96
N GLU A 69 -6.92 4.08 17.85
CA GLU A 69 -8.12 3.75 18.59
C GLU A 69 -7.85 3.73 20.09
N GLU A 70 -6.74 3.17 20.52
CA GLU A 70 -6.35 3.13 21.92
C GLU A 70 -6.17 4.52 22.50
N VAL A 71 -5.51 5.40 21.76
CA VAL A 71 -5.26 6.78 22.18
C VAL A 71 -6.56 7.59 22.22
N SER A 72 -7.54 7.24 21.40
CA SER A 72 -8.81 7.94 21.30
C SER A 72 -9.80 7.60 22.42
N LYS A 73 -9.56 6.54 23.16
CA LYS A 73 -10.44 6.11 24.27
C LYS A 73 -10.27 6.96 25.54
#